data_7ba02284f0de14e462599ee50d164fc6
#
_entry.id   7ba02284f0de14e462599ee50d164fc6
#
_cell.length_a   1.000
_cell.length_b   1.000
_cell.length_c   1.000
_cell.angle_alpha   90.00
_cell.angle_beta   90.00
_cell.angle_gamma   90.00
#
_symmetry.space_group_name_H-M   'P 1'
#
loop_
_entity.id
_entity.type
_entity.pdbx_description
1 polymer ?
#
loop_
_entity_poly.entity_id
_entity_poly.type
_entity_poly.pdbx_seq_one_letter_code
_entity_poly.pdbx_strand_id
1 'polypeptide(L)'
;RCLVGSEMCIRDSFLHNYQGAVLAVTHDRYFLDNVAEWICEVDRGHLYPYKGNYSTYLETKAARIEAQGNRDAKLAKRMEAELEWVRSSPKARQAKNKARLARYEEMEAEARASQKLDWTDIRIPVGPRLGNKVLEAHHLHKEFDGRVLIDDLSFTLPRNGIVGVIGPNGVGKTTLFKTIVGLEPLTSGELEVGETVKISYVDQNRSGIDPDKNLWEVVSDGLDHMMVGETEVPSRAYVASFGFKGQDQQKRAGVLSGGERNRLNLALTLKQGGNLLLLDEPSNDLDVET
;
A
#
# COMPACT_ATOMS: atom_id res chain seq x y z
N ARG A 1 6.08 28.58 -9.39
CA ARG A 1 5.00 29.11 -10.25
C ARG A 1 4.21 27.92 -10.72
N CYS A 2 3.08 27.62 -10.03
CA CYS A 2 2.07 26.71 -10.56
C CYS A 2 1.53 27.31 -11.87
N LEU A 3 1.90 26.74 -12.98
CA LEU A 3 1.26 26.97 -14.27
C LEU A 3 0.09 26.00 -14.33
N VAL A 4 -1.10 26.53 -14.27
CA VAL A 4 -2.43 25.92 -14.27
C VAL A 4 -3.02 25.82 -12.86
N GLY A 5 -4.12 26.55 -12.63
CA GLY A 5 -4.91 26.54 -11.40
C GLY A 5 -5.61 25.20 -11.21
N SER A 6 -4.88 24.21 -10.70
CA SER A 6 -5.50 23.01 -10.19
C SER A 6 -6.18 23.36 -8.85
N GLU A 7 -7.32 22.78 -8.57
CA GLU A 7 -8.03 22.91 -7.28
C GLU A 7 -7.09 22.71 -6.08
N MET A 8 -6.04 21.91 -6.25
CA MET A 8 -4.99 21.63 -5.29
C MET A 8 -4.16 22.88 -4.93
N CYS A 9 -3.74 23.67 -5.91
CA CYS A 9 -2.98 24.92 -5.67
C CYS A 9 -3.86 26.00 -5.00
N ILE A 10 -5.15 26.04 -5.32
CA ILE A 10 -6.12 26.97 -4.68
C ILE A 10 -6.32 26.59 -3.23
N ARG A 11 -6.50 25.30 -2.94
CA ARG A 11 -6.64 24.76 -1.58
C ARG A 11 -5.41 25.08 -0.74
N ASP A 12 -4.22 24.80 -1.26
CA ASP A 12 -2.97 24.98 -0.53
C ASP A 12 -2.70 26.47 -0.25
N SER A 13 -2.95 27.37 -1.22
CA SER A 13 -2.83 28.82 -1.03
C SER A 13 -3.86 29.35 -0.03
N PHE A 14 -5.07 28.81 -0.04
CA PHE A 14 -6.10 29.21 0.93
C PHE A 14 -5.71 28.81 2.34
N LEU A 15 -5.23 27.57 2.54
CA LEU A 15 -4.84 27.07 3.85
C LEU A 15 -3.58 27.76 4.39
N HIS A 16 -2.63 28.11 3.53
CA HIS A 16 -1.44 28.86 3.93
C HIS A 16 -1.76 30.25 4.48
N ASN A 17 -2.83 30.88 3.98
CA ASN A 17 -3.29 32.20 4.42
C ASN A 17 -4.40 32.15 5.49
N TYR A 18 -4.82 30.94 5.91
CA TYR A 18 -5.90 30.80 6.87
C TYR A 18 -5.46 31.21 8.28
N GLN A 19 -6.22 32.10 8.92
CA GLN A 19 -5.91 32.70 10.23
C GLN A 19 -6.27 31.80 11.42
N GLY A 20 -6.86 30.63 11.17
CA GLY A 20 -7.27 29.67 12.20
C GLY A 20 -6.36 28.47 12.29
N ALA A 21 -6.61 27.56 13.23
CA ALA A 21 -5.94 26.26 13.31
C ALA A 21 -6.62 25.27 12.38
N VAL A 22 -5.82 24.46 11.67
CA VAL A 22 -6.29 23.38 10.79
C VAL A 22 -5.72 22.07 11.28
N LEU A 23 -6.59 21.07 11.46
CA LEU A 23 -6.20 19.68 11.67
C LEU A 23 -6.73 18.86 10.48
N ALA A 24 -5.83 18.32 9.68
CA ALA A 24 -6.18 17.56 8.49
C ALA A 24 -5.67 16.12 8.60
N VAL A 25 -6.50 15.15 8.21
CA VAL A 25 -6.09 13.77 7.98
C VAL A 25 -5.89 13.60 6.49
N THR A 26 -4.68 13.27 6.07
CA THR A 26 -4.35 13.19 4.65
C THR A 26 -3.19 12.21 4.39
N HIS A 27 -3.20 11.58 3.22
CA HIS A 27 -2.10 10.79 2.66
C HIS A 27 -1.40 11.53 1.50
N ASP A 28 -1.79 12.75 1.23
CA ASP A 28 -1.22 13.59 0.18
C ASP A 28 0.15 14.14 0.62
N ARG A 29 1.22 13.52 0.10
CA ARG A 29 2.61 13.88 0.42
C ARG A 29 2.94 15.31 0.03
N TYR A 30 2.39 15.79 -1.10
CA TYR A 30 2.59 17.15 -1.56
C TYR A 30 1.98 18.17 -0.60
N PHE A 31 0.76 17.90 -0.12
CA PHE A 31 0.12 18.70 0.92
C PHE A 31 0.95 18.72 2.21
N LEU A 32 1.40 17.56 2.67
CA LEU A 32 2.22 17.45 3.88
C LEU A 32 3.58 18.16 3.75
N ASP A 33 4.15 18.22 2.56
CA ASP A 33 5.45 18.84 2.33
C ASP A 33 5.36 20.37 2.15
N ASN A 34 4.26 20.89 1.59
CA ASN A 34 4.12 22.30 1.26
C ASN A 34 3.25 23.10 2.22
N VAL A 35 2.32 22.48 2.94
CA VAL A 35 1.31 23.19 3.78
C VAL A 35 1.45 22.84 5.24
N ALA A 36 1.83 21.61 5.59
CA ALA A 36 1.89 21.17 6.97
C ALA A 36 3.15 21.72 7.67
N GLU A 37 2.96 22.40 8.82
CA GLU A 37 4.04 22.82 9.72
C GLU A 37 4.37 21.76 10.78
N TRP A 38 3.41 20.91 11.07
CA TRP A 38 3.52 19.78 11.99
C TRP A 38 2.87 18.55 11.37
N ILE A 39 3.52 17.42 11.55
CA ILE A 39 2.99 16.11 11.19
C ILE A 39 2.82 15.30 12.47
N CYS A 40 1.66 14.68 12.64
CA CYS A 40 1.32 13.88 13.79
C CYS A 40 1.09 12.44 13.34
N GLU A 41 2.04 11.57 13.63
CA GLU A 41 1.93 10.15 13.32
C GLU A 41 1.16 9.44 14.44
N VAL A 42 0.14 8.68 14.07
CA VAL A 42 -0.60 7.81 14.99
C VAL A 42 -0.14 6.38 14.74
N ASP A 43 0.62 5.80 15.68
CA ASP A 43 1.10 4.44 15.57
C ASP A 43 0.82 3.67 16.86
N ARG A 44 0.12 2.54 16.75
CA ARG A 44 -0.21 1.60 17.85
C ARG A 44 -0.78 2.28 19.10
N GLY A 45 -1.66 3.27 18.92
CA GLY A 45 -2.27 4.01 20.03
C GLY A 45 -1.39 5.11 20.62
N HIS A 46 -0.20 5.34 20.08
CA HIS A 46 0.69 6.43 20.42
C HIS A 46 0.66 7.52 19.37
N LEU A 47 0.86 8.75 19.81
CA LEU A 47 0.90 9.92 18.96
C LEU A 47 2.31 10.49 18.96
N TYR A 48 2.91 10.59 17.77
CA TYR A 48 4.27 11.11 17.60
C TYR A 48 4.22 12.42 16.79
N PRO A 49 4.40 13.57 17.47
CA PRO A 49 4.44 14.86 16.78
C PRO A 49 5.82 15.12 16.18
N TYR A 50 5.87 15.55 14.94
CA TYR A 50 7.07 15.97 14.22
C TYR A 50 6.89 17.41 13.76
N LYS A 51 7.84 18.26 14.07
CA LYS A 51 7.87 19.63 13.58
C LYS A 51 8.58 19.67 12.23
N GLY A 52 7.92 20.21 11.22
CA GLY A 52 8.44 20.33 9.87
C GLY A 52 7.54 19.69 8.83
N ASN A 53 8.03 19.63 7.61
CA ASN A 53 7.36 19.07 6.44
C ASN A 53 7.53 17.54 6.35
N TYR A 54 6.97 16.95 5.30
CA TYR A 54 7.02 15.49 5.08
C TYR A 54 8.45 14.94 4.96
N SER A 55 9.33 15.67 4.29
CA SER A 55 10.74 15.27 4.14
C SER A 55 11.45 15.19 5.49
N THR A 56 11.27 16.20 6.36
CA THR A 56 11.82 16.21 7.73
C THR A 56 11.23 15.09 8.61
N TYR A 57 9.93 14.79 8.43
CA TYR A 57 9.27 13.68 9.09
C TYR A 57 9.93 12.34 8.74
N LEU A 58 10.18 12.08 7.45
CA LEU A 58 10.81 10.83 6.99
C LEU A 58 12.21 10.64 7.59
N GLU A 59 13.03 11.68 7.59
CA GLU A 59 14.39 11.64 8.18
C GLU A 59 14.33 11.33 9.68
N THR A 60 13.47 12.02 10.41
CA THR A 60 13.31 11.85 11.86
C THR A 60 12.75 10.48 12.20
N LYS A 61 11.79 9.99 11.41
CA LYS A 61 11.23 8.65 11.54
C LYS A 61 12.27 7.57 11.28
N ALA A 62 13.07 7.69 10.23
CA ALA A 62 14.14 6.76 9.93
C ALA A 62 15.14 6.64 11.10
N ALA A 63 15.58 7.79 11.66
CA ALA A 63 16.45 7.82 12.83
C ALA A 63 15.81 7.18 14.07
N ARG A 64 14.49 7.39 14.29
CA ARG A 64 13.73 6.75 15.38
C ARG A 64 13.70 5.23 15.23
N ILE A 65 13.40 4.73 14.02
CA ILE A 65 13.34 3.29 13.72
C ILE A 65 14.70 2.64 13.92
N GLU A 66 15.76 3.26 13.43
CA GLU A 66 17.13 2.78 13.62
C GLU A 66 17.52 2.70 15.12
N ALA A 67 17.22 3.77 15.87
CA ALA A 67 17.47 3.81 17.31
C ALA A 67 16.67 2.73 18.06
N GLN A 68 15.43 2.46 17.66
CA GLN A 68 14.59 1.42 18.22
C GLN A 68 15.11 0.03 17.85
N GLY A 69 15.48 -0.21 16.60
CA GLY A 69 16.11 -1.47 16.16
C GLY A 69 17.37 -1.80 16.95
N ASN A 70 18.20 -0.81 17.23
CA ASN A 70 19.39 -0.98 18.07
C ASN A 70 19.06 -1.30 19.54
N ARG A 71 17.98 -0.75 20.10
CA ARG A 71 17.49 -1.10 21.45
C ARG A 71 16.94 -2.51 21.50
N ASP A 72 16.14 -2.90 20.51
CA ASP A 72 15.54 -4.23 20.40
C ASP A 72 16.61 -5.32 20.23
N ALA A 73 17.63 -5.08 19.43
CA ALA A 73 18.77 -5.99 19.29
C ALA A 73 19.54 -6.16 20.62
N LYS A 74 19.73 -5.09 21.39
CA LYS A 74 20.35 -5.16 22.73
C LYS A 74 19.46 -5.91 23.73
N LEU A 75 18.14 -5.70 23.67
CA LEU A 75 17.16 -6.39 24.52
C LEU A 75 17.17 -7.89 24.21
N ALA A 76 17.08 -8.27 22.92
CA ALA A 76 17.14 -9.66 22.48
C ALA A 76 18.40 -10.38 22.97
N LYS A 77 19.57 -9.74 22.86
CA LYS A 77 20.84 -10.29 23.33
C LYS A 77 20.89 -10.48 24.86
N ARG A 78 20.27 -9.57 25.62
CA ARG A 78 20.13 -9.70 27.07
C ARG A 78 19.18 -10.84 27.44
N MET A 79 18.04 -10.97 26.73
CA MET A 79 17.07 -12.05 26.94
C MET A 79 17.71 -13.42 26.67
N GLU A 80 18.48 -13.55 25.61
CA GLU A 80 19.21 -14.78 25.26
C GLU A 80 20.19 -15.19 26.40
N ALA A 81 20.97 -14.23 26.89
CA ALA A 81 21.91 -14.47 28.01
C ALA A 81 21.18 -14.87 29.32
N GLU A 82 20.04 -14.26 29.64
CA GLU A 82 19.25 -14.62 30.79
C GLU A 82 18.59 -16.01 30.63
N LEU A 83 18.12 -16.33 29.41
CA LEU A 83 17.55 -17.65 29.10
C LEU A 83 18.58 -18.76 29.21
N GLU A 84 19.77 -18.55 28.72
CA GLU A 84 20.89 -19.51 28.82
C GLU A 84 21.28 -19.76 30.29
N TRP A 85 21.30 -18.70 31.10
CA TRP A 85 21.55 -18.82 32.52
C TRP A 85 20.42 -19.57 33.27
N VAL A 86 19.15 -19.32 32.95
CA VAL A 86 18.00 -20.03 33.52
C VAL A 86 18.05 -21.52 33.17
N ARG A 87 18.49 -21.88 31.97
CA ARG A 87 18.64 -23.28 31.53
C ARG A 87 19.83 -23.98 32.18
N SER A 88 20.91 -23.26 32.43
CA SER A 88 22.16 -23.83 32.96
C SER A 88 22.20 -23.99 34.47
N SER A 89 21.22 -23.51 35.24
CA SER A 89 21.23 -23.47 36.71
C SER A 89 20.38 -24.57 37.36
N PRO A 90 20.93 -25.76 37.73
CA PRO A 90 20.17 -26.74 38.46
C PRO A 90 20.16 -26.41 39.97
N LYS A 91 18.96 -26.34 40.51
CA LYS A 91 18.54 -26.59 41.93
C LYS A 91 19.04 -25.72 43.08
N ALA A 92 19.96 -24.80 43.01
CA ALA A 92 20.41 -24.07 44.18
C ALA A 92 20.24 -22.56 44.05
N ARG A 93 19.12 -22.02 44.48
CA ARG A 93 18.85 -20.63 44.90
C ARG A 93 17.46 -20.13 44.49
N GLN A 94 16.42 -20.70 45.12
CA GLN A 94 15.02 -20.40 44.79
C GLN A 94 14.66 -18.90 44.82
N ALA A 95 15.21 -18.09 45.71
CA ALA A 95 14.89 -16.68 45.81
C ALA A 95 15.53 -15.83 44.68
N LYS A 96 16.77 -16.09 44.31
CA LYS A 96 17.46 -15.39 43.19
C LYS A 96 16.90 -15.78 41.82
N ASN A 97 16.42 -17.02 41.66
CA ASN A 97 15.75 -17.48 40.47
C ASN A 97 14.40 -16.78 40.26
N LYS A 98 13.63 -16.54 41.32
CA LYS A 98 12.33 -15.86 41.21
C LYS A 98 12.46 -14.41 40.74
N ALA A 99 13.43 -13.68 41.25
CA ALA A 99 13.69 -12.31 40.83
C ALA A 99 14.20 -12.23 39.37
N ARG A 100 15.01 -13.20 38.92
CA ARG A 100 15.49 -13.24 37.53
C ARG A 100 14.41 -13.71 36.56
N LEU A 101 13.58 -14.65 36.97
CA LEU A 101 12.43 -15.07 36.15
C LEU A 101 11.46 -13.90 35.93
N ALA A 102 11.13 -13.16 37.00
CA ALA A 102 10.30 -11.96 36.91
C ALA A 102 10.92 -10.91 35.97
N ARG A 103 12.25 -10.73 36.01
CA ARG A 103 12.96 -9.81 35.11
C ARG A 103 12.94 -10.30 33.66
N TYR A 104 13.01 -11.61 33.42
CA TYR A 104 12.87 -12.18 32.10
C TYR A 104 11.45 -11.99 31.55
N GLU A 105 10.42 -12.22 32.37
CA GLU A 105 9.01 -11.99 32.02
C GLU A 105 8.75 -10.50 31.68
N GLU A 106 9.38 -9.57 32.42
CA GLU A 106 9.30 -8.15 32.17
C GLU A 106 9.98 -7.77 30.83
N MET A 107 11.19 -8.32 30.54
CA MET A 107 11.85 -8.15 29.25
C MET A 107 11.08 -8.80 28.10
N GLU A 108 10.44 -9.94 28.32
CA GLU A 108 9.58 -10.58 27.31
C GLU A 108 8.33 -9.74 27.01
N ALA A 109 7.72 -9.14 28.02
CA ALA A 109 6.61 -8.22 27.85
C ALA A 109 7.03 -6.95 27.07
N GLU A 110 8.21 -6.40 27.38
CA GLU A 110 8.79 -5.27 26.65
C GLU A 110 9.11 -5.63 25.20
N ALA A 111 9.67 -6.81 24.93
CA ALA A 111 9.97 -7.28 23.57
C ALA A 111 8.68 -7.54 22.76
N ARG A 112 7.61 -8.03 23.38
CA ARG A 112 6.31 -8.19 22.74
C ARG A 112 5.66 -6.85 22.42
N ALA A 113 5.82 -5.83 23.27
CA ALA A 113 5.32 -4.47 23.04
C ALA A 113 6.10 -3.75 21.93
N SER A 114 7.39 -4.08 21.79
CA SER A 114 8.33 -3.55 20.80
C SER A 114 8.27 -4.29 19.45
N GLN A 115 7.16 -4.99 19.12
CA GLN A 115 7.07 -5.72 17.86
C GLN A 115 7.52 -4.87 16.67
N LYS A 116 8.52 -5.38 15.92
CA LYS A 116 9.15 -4.74 14.76
C LYS A 116 8.13 -4.05 13.86
N LEU A 117 8.42 -2.82 13.48
CA LEU A 117 7.93 -2.19 12.26
C LEU A 117 8.45 -3.03 11.07
N ASP A 118 7.77 -4.12 10.76
CA ASP A 118 8.05 -4.88 9.56
C ASP A 118 7.51 -4.08 8.38
N TRP A 119 8.42 -3.48 7.64
CA TRP A 119 8.14 -3.00 6.30
C TRP A 119 7.66 -4.21 5.49
N THR A 120 6.45 -4.15 5.04
CA THR A 120 5.87 -5.23 4.25
C THR A 120 6.16 -4.91 2.80
N ASP A 121 7.23 -5.47 2.25
CA ASP A 121 7.53 -5.36 0.82
C ASP A 121 6.46 -6.11 0.01
N ILE A 122 5.61 -5.39 -0.67
CA ILE A 122 4.69 -5.96 -1.65
C ILE A 122 5.51 -6.40 -2.85
N ARG A 123 5.66 -7.71 -3.03
CA ARG A 123 6.32 -8.26 -4.23
C ARG A 123 5.32 -8.38 -5.36
N ILE A 124 5.56 -7.60 -6.42
CA ILE A 124 4.79 -7.69 -7.65
C ILE A 124 5.32 -8.90 -8.43
N PRO A 125 4.48 -9.93 -8.70
CA PRO A 125 4.91 -11.08 -9.45
C PRO A 125 5.29 -10.67 -10.88
N VAL A 126 6.38 -11.23 -11.39
CA VAL A 126 6.77 -11.03 -12.78
C VAL A 126 5.80 -11.83 -13.65
N GLY A 127 5.01 -11.14 -14.46
CA GLY A 127 4.12 -11.77 -15.43
C GLY A 127 4.89 -12.37 -16.62
N PRO A 128 4.17 -12.96 -17.58
CA PRO A 128 4.77 -13.50 -18.79
C PRO A 128 5.55 -12.42 -19.55
N ARG A 129 6.57 -12.84 -20.32
CA ARG A 129 7.43 -11.90 -21.05
C ARG A 129 6.63 -11.07 -22.06
N LEU A 130 6.72 -9.74 -21.94
CA LEU A 130 6.13 -8.82 -22.91
C LEU A 130 6.80 -8.93 -24.27
N GLY A 131 6.00 -8.93 -25.32
CA GLY A 131 6.44 -8.74 -26.70
C GLY A 131 6.93 -7.32 -26.97
N ASN A 132 7.24 -7.03 -28.23
CA ASN A 132 7.67 -5.67 -28.64
C ASN A 132 6.50 -4.69 -28.68
N LYS A 133 5.32 -5.16 -29.07
CA LYS A 133 4.06 -4.41 -29.07
C LYS A 133 3.36 -4.60 -27.74
N VAL A 134 3.16 -3.52 -27.00
CA VAL A 134 2.43 -3.55 -25.70
C VAL A 134 1.04 -2.99 -25.91
N LEU A 135 0.94 -1.72 -26.24
CA LEU A 135 -0.32 -1.02 -26.49
C LEU A 135 -0.08 0.09 -27.48
N GLU A 136 -0.87 0.15 -28.52
CA GLU A 136 -0.86 1.21 -29.52
C GLU A 136 -2.28 1.77 -29.64
N ALA A 137 -2.38 3.07 -29.53
CA ALA A 137 -3.62 3.82 -29.62
C ALA A 137 -3.53 4.78 -30.79
N HIS A 138 -4.53 4.75 -31.68
CA HIS A 138 -4.59 5.57 -32.89
C HIS A 138 -5.89 6.33 -32.95
N HIS A 139 -5.81 7.66 -32.89
CA HIS A 139 -6.93 8.58 -33.02
C HIS A 139 -8.13 8.23 -32.13
N LEU A 140 -7.85 7.88 -30.85
CA LEU A 140 -8.90 7.52 -29.91
C LEU A 140 -9.83 8.70 -29.67
N HIS A 141 -11.10 8.46 -29.84
CA HIS A 141 -12.17 9.41 -29.52
C HIS A 141 -13.20 8.76 -28.63
N LYS A 142 -13.51 9.41 -27.50
CA LYS A 142 -14.53 8.96 -26.57
C LYS A 142 -15.41 10.10 -26.16
N GLU A 143 -16.71 9.94 -26.43
CA GLU A 143 -17.76 10.84 -26.00
C GLU A 143 -18.69 10.13 -25.01
N PHE A 144 -19.18 10.87 -24.04
CA PHE A 144 -20.14 10.39 -23.05
C PHE A 144 -21.22 11.46 -22.85
N ASP A 145 -22.48 11.12 -23.16
CA ASP A 145 -23.65 12.01 -23.05
C ASP A 145 -23.43 13.43 -23.65
N GLY A 146 -22.82 13.50 -24.84
CA GLY A 146 -22.54 14.76 -25.53
C GLY A 146 -21.30 15.49 -25.03
N ARG A 147 -20.57 14.93 -24.06
CA ARG A 147 -19.31 15.47 -23.56
C ARG A 147 -18.13 14.68 -24.10
N VAL A 148 -17.23 15.32 -24.83
CA VAL A 148 -15.99 14.73 -25.29
C VAL A 148 -15.03 14.58 -24.12
N LEU A 149 -14.59 13.37 -23.83
CA LEU A 149 -13.62 13.03 -22.77
C LEU A 149 -12.22 12.78 -23.35
N ILE A 150 -12.15 12.15 -24.52
CA ILE A 150 -10.91 11.88 -25.25
C ILE A 150 -11.12 12.36 -26.67
N ASP A 151 -10.21 13.21 -27.15
CA ASP A 151 -10.27 13.79 -28.47
C ASP A 151 -8.95 13.57 -29.21
N ASP A 152 -8.98 12.77 -30.27
CA ASP A 152 -7.84 12.45 -31.16
C ASP A 152 -6.55 12.02 -30.43
N LEU A 153 -6.68 11.17 -29.42
CA LEU A 153 -5.54 10.71 -28.62
C LEU A 153 -4.81 9.57 -29.32
N SER A 154 -3.54 9.77 -29.64
CA SER A 154 -2.65 8.73 -30.19
C SER A 154 -1.41 8.59 -29.33
N PHE A 155 -1.06 7.35 -28.95
CA PHE A 155 0.15 7.06 -28.19
C PHE A 155 0.56 5.60 -28.31
N THR A 156 1.81 5.32 -27.99
CA THR A 156 2.35 3.95 -27.89
C THR A 156 2.95 3.76 -26.50
N LEU A 157 2.57 2.68 -25.84
CA LEU A 157 3.13 2.32 -24.55
C LEU A 157 4.45 1.55 -24.75
N PRO A 158 5.59 2.07 -24.26
CA PRO A 158 6.87 1.40 -24.42
C PRO A 158 6.95 0.13 -23.57
N ARG A 159 7.65 -0.86 -24.06
CA ARG A 159 7.96 -2.06 -23.29
C ARG A 159 8.78 -1.73 -22.05
N ASN A 160 8.42 -2.30 -20.92
CA ASN A 160 9.05 -2.06 -19.60
C ASN A 160 9.04 -0.57 -19.19
N GLY A 161 8.14 0.24 -19.77
CA GLY A 161 7.98 1.64 -19.43
C GLY A 161 7.01 1.83 -18.27
N ILE A 162 7.21 2.92 -17.52
CA ILE A 162 6.26 3.42 -16.53
C ILE A 162 5.72 4.74 -17.06
N VAL A 163 4.40 4.80 -17.27
CA VAL A 163 3.73 5.99 -17.81
C VAL A 163 2.73 6.51 -16.80
N GLY A 164 2.92 7.75 -16.36
CA GLY A 164 1.98 8.46 -15.48
C GLY A 164 0.93 9.21 -16.29
N VAL A 165 -0.35 8.95 -16.01
CA VAL A 165 -1.48 9.69 -16.58
C VAL A 165 -1.93 10.75 -15.57
N ILE A 166 -1.76 12.03 -15.93
CA ILE A 166 -2.10 13.16 -15.05
C ILE A 166 -3.21 14.03 -15.68
N GLY A 167 -4.00 14.65 -14.85
CA GLY A 167 -5.07 15.57 -15.26
C GLY A 167 -6.07 15.82 -14.15
N PRO A 168 -6.93 16.85 -14.28
CA PRO A 168 -7.99 17.17 -13.30
C PRO A 168 -8.95 16.01 -13.08
N ASN A 169 -9.72 16.06 -11.97
CA ASN A 169 -10.78 15.09 -11.74
C ASN A 169 -11.89 15.23 -12.79
N GLY A 170 -12.44 14.09 -13.24
CA GLY A 170 -13.50 14.06 -14.24
C GLY A 170 -13.06 14.32 -15.68
N VAL A 171 -11.74 14.41 -15.97
CA VAL A 171 -11.23 14.64 -17.33
C VAL A 171 -11.22 13.37 -18.19
N GLY A 172 -11.49 12.18 -17.61
CA GLY A 172 -11.53 10.93 -18.36
C GLY A 172 -10.38 9.95 -18.11
N LYS A 173 -9.55 10.14 -17.07
CA LYS A 173 -8.44 9.21 -16.75
C LYS A 173 -8.93 7.77 -16.54
N THR A 174 -9.90 7.58 -15.66
CA THR A 174 -10.53 6.28 -15.39
C THR A 174 -11.24 5.73 -16.64
N THR A 175 -11.86 6.60 -17.46
CA THR A 175 -12.50 6.22 -18.72
C THR A 175 -11.45 5.67 -19.71
N LEU A 176 -10.29 6.30 -19.81
CA LEU A 176 -9.18 5.80 -20.64
C LEU A 176 -8.76 4.39 -20.20
N PHE A 177 -8.58 4.15 -18.90
CA PHE A 177 -8.23 2.82 -18.39
C PHE A 177 -9.32 1.78 -18.66
N LYS A 178 -10.60 2.13 -18.43
CA LYS A 178 -11.73 1.25 -18.76
C LYS A 178 -11.81 0.93 -20.25
N THR A 179 -11.46 1.88 -21.10
CA THR A 179 -11.39 1.66 -22.55
C THR A 179 -10.25 0.71 -22.90
N ILE A 180 -9.08 0.85 -22.30
CA ILE A 180 -7.94 -0.04 -22.52
C ILE A 180 -8.26 -1.48 -22.09
N VAL A 181 -9.00 -1.65 -21.00
CA VAL A 181 -9.41 -2.97 -20.49
C VAL A 181 -10.59 -3.56 -21.29
N GLY A 182 -11.27 -2.74 -22.11
CA GLY A 182 -12.43 -3.16 -22.89
C GLY A 182 -13.76 -3.11 -22.12
N LEU A 183 -13.79 -2.46 -20.95
CA LEU A 183 -15.01 -2.25 -20.16
C LEU A 183 -15.89 -1.13 -20.73
N GLU A 184 -15.28 -0.19 -21.42
CA GLU A 184 -15.95 0.94 -22.09
C GLU A 184 -15.60 0.93 -23.58
N PRO A 185 -16.59 0.92 -24.49
CA PRO A 185 -16.33 1.00 -25.92
C PRO A 185 -15.82 2.39 -26.32
N LEU A 186 -14.95 2.45 -27.32
CA LEU A 186 -14.59 3.69 -28.01
C LEU A 186 -15.76 4.22 -28.84
N THR A 187 -15.83 5.53 -29.02
CA THR A 187 -16.73 6.17 -29.99
C THR A 187 -16.13 6.05 -31.41
N SER A 188 -14.80 6.26 -31.53
CA SER A 188 -14.03 6.03 -32.75
C SER A 188 -12.55 5.93 -32.43
N GLY A 189 -11.74 5.56 -33.44
CA GLY A 189 -10.32 5.28 -33.29
C GLY A 189 -10.04 3.79 -33.10
N GLU A 190 -8.77 3.45 -32.96
CA GLU A 190 -8.31 2.06 -32.88
C GLU A 190 -7.36 1.89 -31.69
N LEU A 191 -7.58 0.80 -30.92
CA LEU A 191 -6.75 0.43 -29.80
C LEU A 191 -6.25 -1.00 -30.02
N GLU A 192 -4.95 -1.15 -30.18
CA GLU A 192 -4.32 -2.43 -30.37
C GLU A 192 -3.55 -2.85 -29.12
N VAL A 193 -3.93 -3.97 -28.52
CA VAL A 193 -3.24 -4.59 -27.39
C VAL A 193 -2.38 -5.74 -27.94
N GLY A 194 -1.11 -5.79 -27.56
CA GLY A 194 -0.20 -6.83 -28.02
C GLY A 194 -0.65 -8.24 -27.56
N GLU A 195 -0.46 -9.24 -28.40
CA GLU A 195 -0.91 -10.64 -28.15
C GLU A 195 -0.33 -11.25 -26.86
N THR A 196 0.84 -10.78 -26.42
CA THR A 196 1.51 -11.27 -25.21
C THR A 196 1.10 -10.50 -23.96
N VAL A 197 0.25 -9.49 -24.10
CA VAL A 197 -0.16 -8.61 -22.99
C VAL A 197 -1.27 -9.26 -22.19
N LYS A 198 -1.02 -9.39 -20.90
CA LYS A 198 -2.01 -9.77 -19.89
C LYS A 198 -2.24 -8.57 -18.96
N ILE A 199 -3.37 -7.92 -19.12
CA ILE A 199 -3.71 -6.74 -18.36
C ILE A 199 -4.16 -7.15 -16.94
N SER A 200 -3.62 -6.47 -15.92
CA SER A 200 -4.15 -6.44 -14.56
C SER A 200 -4.57 -5.01 -14.22
N TYR A 201 -5.86 -4.83 -14.00
CA TYR A 201 -6.46 -3.52 -13.72
C TYR A 201 -6.95 -3.45 -12.26
N VAL A 202 -6.44 -2.48 -11.52
CA VAL A 202 -6.92 -2.16 -10.17
C VAL A 202 -8.01 -1.12 -10.27
N ASP A 203 -9.26 -1.57 -10.18
CA ASP A 203 -10.44 -0.71 -10.15
C ASP A 203 -10.79 -0.34 -8.70
N GLN A 204 -11.15 0.93 -8.47
CA GLN A 204 -11.62 1.42 -7.18
C GLN A 204 -12.91 0.74 -6.70
N ASN A 205 -13.76 0.27 -7.63
CA ASN A 205 -15.10 -0.26 -7.34
C ASN A 205 -15.25 -1.76 -7.66
N ARG A 206 -14.33 -2.63 -7.22
CA ARG A 206 -14.55 -4.07 -7.40
C ARG A 206 -15.82 -4.53 -6.68
N SER A 207 -16.92 -4.63 -7.45
CA SER A 207 -18.11 -5.41 -7.11
C SER A 207 -17.77 -6.89 -7.30
N GLY A 208 -17.87 -7.72 -6.26
CA GLY A 208 -17.67 -9.16 -6.38
C GLY A 208 -16.91 -9.81 -5.23
N ILE A 209 -16.50 -9.03 -4.23
CA ILE A 209 -15.96 -9.59 -2.98
C ILE A 209 -17.14 -10.01 -2.12
N ASP A 210 -17.22 -11.28 -1.78
CA ASP A 210 -18.21 -11.81 -0.85
C ASP A 210 -17.96 -11.23 0.55
N PRO A 211 -18.88 -10.42 1.11
CA PRO A 211 -18.69 -9.75 2.38
C PRO A 211 -18.64 -10.70 3.57
N ASP A 212 -19.15 -11.91 3.43
CA ASP A 212 -19.24 -12.91 4.51
C ASP A 212 -17.99 -13.78 4.59
N LYS A 213 -17.20 -13.88 3.54
CA LYS A 213 -15.91 -14.57 3.54
C LYS A 213 -14.88 -13.80 4.34
N ASN A 214 -13.98 -14.52 5.00
CA ASN A 214 -12.82 -13.89 5.60
C ASN A 214 -11.77 -13.50 4.53
N LEU A 215 -10.89 -12.59 4.90
CA LEU A 215 -9.92 -12.00 3.98
C LEU A 215 -9.00 -13.05 3.34
N TRP A 216 -8.54 -14.04 4.13
CA TRP A 216 -7.73 -15.13 3.62
C TRP A 216 -8.49 -16.01 2.61
N GLU A 217 -9.76 -16.35 2.90
CA GLU A 217 -10.61 -17.11 1.96
C GLU A 217 -10.86 -16.36 0.65
N VAL A 218 -11.08 -15.04 0.72
CA VAL A 218 -11.27 -14.20 -0.48
C VAL A 218 -10.05 -14.25 -1.41
N VAL A 219 -8.83 -14.23 -0.83
CA VAL A 219 -7.60 -14.22 -1.63
C VAL A 219 -7.20 -15.61 -2.08
N SER A 220 -7.31 -16.62 -1.19
CA SER A 220 -6.77 -17.96 -1.41
C SER A 220 -7.78 -18.99 -1.90
N ASP A 221 -9.08 -18.65 -1.91
CA ASP A 221 -10.17 -19.60 -2.13
C ASP A 221 -10.16 -20.75 -1.11
N GLY A 222 -9.59 -20.50 0.09
CA GLY A 222 -9.46 -21.49 1.15
C GLY A 222 -8.28 -22.45 1.00
N LEU A 223 -7.38 -22.22 0.06
CA LEU A 223 -6.20 -23.04 -0.18
C LEU A 223 -4.98 -22.54 0.60
N ASP A 224 -4.21 -23.43 1.21
CA ASP A 224 -2.97 -23.09 1.92
C ASP A 224 -1.86 -22.61 0.98
N HIS A 225 -1.85 -23.13 -0.25
CA HIS A 225 -0.97 -22.71 -1.34
C HIS A 225 -1.80 -22.24 -2.53
N MET A 226 -1.35 -21.20 -3.20
CA MET A 226 -2.06 -20.63 -4.35
C MET A 226 -1.07 -20.15 -5.40
N MET A 227 -1.55 -20.05 -6.63
CA MET A 227 -0.76 -19.49 -7.74
C MET A 227 -0.84 -17.96 -7.71
N VAL A 228 0.32 -17.33 -7.83
CA VAL A 228 0.47 -15.89 -8.05
C VAL A 228 1.24 -15.71 -9.35
N GLY A 229 0.53 -15.37 -10.41
CA GLY A 229 1.07 -15.53 -11.76
C GLY A 229 1.39 -16.99 -12.07
N GLU A 230 2.67 -17.28 -12.31
CA GLU A 230 3.17 -18.64 -12.58
C GLU A 230 3.86 -19.29 -11.37
N THR A 231 3.90 -18.60 -10.23
CA THR A 231 4.61 -19.07 -9.04
C THR A 231 3.63 -19.52 -7.96
N GLU A 232 3.85 -20.72 -7.42
CA GLU A 232 3.13 -21.20 -6.26
C GLU A 232 3.70 -20.60 -4.98
N VAL A 233 2.82 -20.01 -4.15
CA VAL A 233 3.19 -19.37 -2.89
C VAL A 233 2.27 -19.77 -1.74
N PRO A 234 2.75 -19.78 -0.49
CA PRO A 234 1.90 -19.96 0.68
C PRO A 234 0.93 -18.79 0.80
N SER A 235 -0.38 -19.08 0.80
CA SER A 235 -1.43 -18.07 0.74
C SER A 235 -1.40 -17.10 1.92
N ARG A 236 -1.15 -17.61 3.14
CA ARG A 236 -1.07 -16.78 4.35
C ARG A 236 0.12 -15.81 4.32
N ALA A 237 1.25 -16.24 3.75
CA ALA A 237 2.41 -15.38 3.58
C ALA A 237 2.15 -14.29 2.54
N TYR A 238 1.47 -14.63 1.45
CA TYR A 238 1.05 -13.66 0.43
C TYR A 238 0.10 -12.62 1.02
N VAL A 239 -0.93 -13.03 1.74
CA VAL A 239 -1.89 -12.12 2.39
C VAL A 239 -1.18 -11.23 3.43
N ALA A 240 -0.20 -11.78 4.17
CA ALA A 240 0.59 -11.01 5.13
C ALA A 240 1.44 -9.93 4.46
N SER A 241 1.90 -10.13 3.20
CA SER A 241 2.67 -9.14 2.46
C SER A 241 1.88 -7.88 2.09
N PHE A 242 0.55 -7.89 2.22
CA PHE A 242 -0.33 -6.73 2.07
C PHE A 242 -0.73 -6.11 3.42
N GLY A 243 0.00 -6.40 4.50
CA GLY A 243 -0.23 -5.84 5.83
C GLY A 243 -1.28 -6.59 6.66
N PHE A 244 -1.87 -7.68 6.17
CA PHE A 244 -2.85 -8.47 6.91
C PHE A 244 -2.18 -9.62 7.66
N LYS A 245 -1.80 -9.39 8.92
CA LYS A 245 -1.05 -10.35 9.74
C LYS A 245 -1.92 -11.03 10.78
N GLY A 246 -1.65 -12.31 11.06
CA GLY A 246 -2.27 -13.07 12.15
C GLY A 246 -3.80 -13.07 12.11
N GLN A 247 -4.43 -12.44 13.10
CA GLN A 247 -5.89 -12.40 13.24
C GLN A 247 -6.59 -11.53 12.17
N ASP A 248 -5.89 -10.56 11.56
CA ASP A 248 -6.48 -9.71 10.52
C ASP A 248 -6.92 -10.53 9.31
N GLN A 249 -6.25 -11.65 9.03
CA GLN A 249 -6.63 -12.56 7.95
C GLN A 249 -8.00 -13.22 8.14
N GLN A 250 -8.49 -13.25 9.38
CA GLN A 250 -9.81 -13.81 9.73
C GLN A 250 -10.92 -12.77 9.73
N LYS A 251 -10.60 -11.47 9.52
CA LYS A 251 -11.63 -10.43 9.38
C LYS A 251 -12.50 -10.71 8.17
N ARG A 252 -13.81 -10.51 8.31
CA ARG A 252 -14.72 -10.58 7.16
C ARG A 252 -14.47 -9.42 6.20
N ALA A 253 -14.57 -9.68 4.90
CA ALA A 253 -14.36 -8.66 3.88
C ALA A 253 -15.36 -7.50 3.97
N GLY A 254 -16.56 -7.75 4.49
CA GLY A 254 -17.60 -6.74 4.67
C GLY A 254 -17.30 -5.67 5.72
N VAL A 255 -16.40 -5.96 6.70
CA VAL A 255 -16.06 -5.02 7.80
C VAL A 255 -14.74 -4.29 7.60
N LEU A 256 -14.09 -4.48 6.44
CA LEU A 256 -12.84 -3.82 6.11
C LEU A 256 -13.02 -2.30 5.94
N SER A 257 -12.07 -1.54 6.45
CA SER A 257 -11.94 -0.11 6.16
C SER A 257 -11.66 0.14 4.67
N GLY A 258 -11.80 1.38 4.20
CA GLY A 258 -11.50 1.74 2.82
C GLY A 258 -10.07 1.34 2.40
N GLY A 259 -9.06 1.71 3.21
CA GLY A 259 -7.67 1.35 2.95
C GLY A 259 -7.40 -0.15 2.98
N GLU A 260 -8.00 -0.90 3.94
CA GLU A 260 -7.90 -2.37 3.96
C GLU A 260 -8.54 -2.99 2.72
N ARG A 261 -9.70 -2.49 2.28
CA ARG A 261 -10.38 -2.96 1.07
C ARG A 261 -9.53 -2.74 -0.17
N ASN A 262 -8.82 -1.62 -0.26
CA ASN A 262 -7.96 -1.32 -1.40
C ASN A 262 -6.70 -2.18 -1.41
N ARG A 263 -6.06 -2.42 -0.26
CA ARG A 263 -4.97 -3.40 -0.16
C ARG A 263 -5.43 -4.81 -0.55
N LEU A 264 -6.65 -5.20 -0.19
CA LEU A 264 -7.25 -6.46 -0.63
C LEU A 264 -7.45 -6.49 -2.15
N ASN A 265 -7.98 -5.42 -2.75
CA ASN A 265 -8.16 -5.29 -4.19
C ASN A 265 -6.82 -5.38 -4.94
N LEU A 266 -5.78 -4.73 -4.40
CA LEU A 266 -4.43 -4.80 -4.95
C LEU A 266 -3.90 -6.24 -4.89
N ALA A 267 -4.07 -6.94 -3.76
CA ALA A 267 -3.67 -8.34 -3.62
C ALA A 267 -4.36 -9.25 -4.65
N LEU A 268 -5.68 -9.09 -4.81
CA LEU A 268 -6.46 -9.86 -5.79
C LEU A 268 -6.03 -9.58 -7.24
N THR A 269 -5.67 -8.33 -7.55
CA THR A 269 -5.22 -7.95 -8.88
C THR A 269 -3.84 -8.49 -9.18
N LEU A 270 -2.90 -8.37 -8.24
CA LEU A 270 -1.53 -8.87 -8.41
C LEU A 270 -1.48 -10.40 -8.43
N LYS A 271 -2.40 -11.11 -7.74
CA LYS A 271 -2.56 -12.57 -7.82
C LYS A 271 -2.72 -13.05 -9.28
N GLN A 272 -3.35 -12.24 -10.13
CA GLN A 272 -3.59 -12.60 -11.54
C GLN A 272 -2.31 -12.71 -12.38
N GLY A 273 -1.20 -12.09 -11.93
CA GLY A 273 0.10 -12.17 -12.61
C GLY A 273 0.10 -11.54 -14.01
N GLY A 274 -0.53 -10.37 -14.15
CA GLY A 274 -0.46 -9.60 -15.39
C GLY A 274 0.92 -9.00 -15.62
N ASN A 275 1.23 -8.71 -16.88
CA ASN A 275 2.47 -8.06 -17.32
C ASN A 275 2.28 -6.60 -17.77
N LEU A 276 1.04 -6.13 -17.82
CA LEU A 276 0.66 -4.72 -17.93
C LEU A 276 -0.25 -4.37 -16.75
N LEU A 277 0.23 -3.52 -15.85
CA LEU A 277 -0.52 -3.06 -14.68
C LEU A 277 -1.13 -1.69 -14.98
N LEU A 278 -2.43 -1.58 -14.82
CA LEU A 278 -3.17 -0.32 -14.85
C LEU A 278 -3.61 -0.01 -13.42
N LEU A 279 -3.07 1.06 -12.86
CA LEU A 279 -3.33 1.48 -11.47
C LEU A 279 -4.08 2.81 -11.49
N ASP A 280 -5.37 2.78 -11.15
CA ASP A 280 -6.20 3.99 -11.08
C ASP A 280 -6.18 4.54 -9.66
N GLU A 281 -5.54 5.69 -9.48
CA GLU A 281 -5.36 6.39 -8.20
C GLU A 281 -4.82 5.49 -7.06
N PRO A 282 -3.72 4.77 -7.27
CA PRO A 282 -3.25 3.76 -6.32
C PRO A 282 -2.84 4.32 -4.95
N SER A 283 -2.58 5.62 -4.87
CA SER A 283 -2.13 6.28 -3.64
C SER A 283 -3.26 6.83 -2.77
N ASN A 284 -4.50 6.95 -3.28
CA ASN A 284 -5.58 7.56 -2.51
C ASN A 284 -6.00 6.75 -1.28
N ASP A 285 -5.66 5.47 -1.27
CA ASP A 285 -6.16 4.52 -0.28
C ASP A 285 -5.06 3.61 0.31
N LEU A 286 -3.82 3.81 -0.12
CA LEU A 286 -2.66 3.18 0.51
C LEU A 286 -2.09 4.13 1.56
N ASP A 287 -1.74 3.60 2.72
CA ASP A 287 -1.01 4.35 3.73
C ASP A 287 0.30 4.88 3.14
N VAL A 288 0.77 6.01 3.63
CA VAL A 288 2.00 6.66 3.18
C VAL A 288 3.21 5.71 3.23
N GLU A 289 3.10 4.62 3.97
CA GLU A 289 4.14 3.62 4.21
C GLU A 289 4.02 2.36 3.33
N THR A 290 2.91 2.19 2.60
CA THR A 290 2.69 1.10 1.65
C THR A 290 3.03 1.51 0.24
#